data_1a902a5bb2b0a37a4402d9e460b6555a
#
_entry.id   1a902a5bb2b0a37a4402d9e460b6555a
#
_cell.length_a   1.000
_cell.length_b   1.000
_cell.length_c   1.000
_cell.angle_alpha   90.00
_cell.angle_beta   90.00
_cell.angle_gamma   90.00
#
_symmetry.space_group_name_H-M   'P 1'
#
loop_
_entity.id
_entity.type
_entity.pdbx_description
1 polymer ?
#
loop_
_entity_poly.entity_id
_entity_poly.type
_entity_poly.pdbx_seq_one_letter_code
_entity_poly.pdbx_strand_id
1 'polypeptide(L)'
;RARGLHVEEINSKEDFIKNIHSTGTVNNTGKPTITVVNIQKFSKESIAKQSDYAVNVQRIYFLDEAHRSYKPTGSFLANLLSSDREAVMIALTGTPLIGTIYDDDGKPIAGKKYDSKSVFGNYIHKYYYNRSIADGYTLKLIREGIETTYKKKLQKALEEIEMLKGSLDKKEMYAHPKYVSALVEYITDDFRKSRIAMNDESIGGMIVCDSSEQARAIFEELKSYPYSAALILHDADDKETRKDNIDAFKKGTIDFLVVYNMLLTGFDAPRLKKLYLGRVIKDHNLLQALT
;
A
#
# COMPACT_ATOMS: atom_id res chain seq x y z
N ARG A 1 -7.61 24.80 -1.39
CA ARG A 1 -8.37 26.06 -1.19
C ARG A 1 -7.51 27.22 -0.67
N ALA A 2 -6.41 26.95 0.04
CA ALA A 2 -5.58 28.00 0.65
C ALA A 2 -4.89 28.98 -0.34
N ARG A 3 -4.86 28.68 -1.64
CA ARG A 3 -4.23 29.52 -2.67
C ARG A 3 -5.21 30.09 -3.71
N GLY A 4 -6.52 30.10 -3.42
CA GLY A 4 -7.53 30.63 -4.34
C GLY A 4 -7.82 29.78 -5.57
N LEU A 5 -7.31 28.53 -5.62
CA LEU A 5 -7.61 27.58 -6.68
C LEU A 5 -8.96 26.91 -6.41
N HIS A 6 -9.76 26.77 -7.46
CA HIS A 6 -10.97 25.98 -7.40
C HIS A 6 -10.62 24.49 -7.49
N VAL A 7 -11.12 23.70 -6.53
CA VAL A 7 -10.93 22.24 -6.47
C VAL A 7 -12.30 21.59 -6.47
N GLU A 8 -12.52 20.70 -7.42
CA GLU A 8 -13.73 19.90 -7.57
C GLU A 8 -13.38 18.41 -7.38
N GLU A 9 -14.18 17.72 -6.59
CA GLU A 9 -14.08 16.27 -6.42
C GLU A 9 -15.16 15.58 -7.24
N ILE A 10 -14.76 14.69 -8.13
CA ILE A 10 -15.64 13.89 -8.97
C ILE A 10 -15.75 12.48 -8.37
N ASN A 11 -16.98 12.11 -8.03
CA ASN A 11 -17.27 10.85 -7.36
C ASN A 11 -18.01 9.82 -8.25
N SER A 12 -18.49 10.22 -9.43
CA SER A 12 -19.15 9.34 -10.38
C SER A 12 -18.46 9.32 -11.75
N LYS A 13 -18.67 8.22 -12.48
CA LYS A 13 -18.18 8.06 -13.85
C LYS A 13 -18.84 9.02 -14.80
N GLU A 14 -20.15 9.24 -14.64
CA GLU A 14 -20.96 10.13 -15.43
C GLU A 14 -20.47 11.58 -15.32
N ASP A 15 -20.14 12.03 -14.11
CA ASP A 15 -19.60 13.38 -13.89
C ASP A 15 -18.19 13.53 -14.45
N PHE A 16 -17.36 12.47 -14.41
CA PHE A 16 -16.06 12.47 -15.05
C PHE A 16 -16.16 12.59 -16.57
N ILE A 17 -17.06 11.85 -17.19
CA ILE A 17 -17.34 11.93 -18.63
C ILE A 17 -17.83 13.33 -18.99
N LYS A 18 -18.78 13.90 -18.25
CA LYS A 18 -19.25 15.28 -18.46
C LYS A 18 -18.12 16.30 -18.33
N ASN A 19 -17.21 16.12 -17.37
CA ASN A 19 -16.06 17.00 -17.18
C ASN A 19 -15.11 16.95 -18.38
N ILE A 20 -14.81 15.76 -18.94
CA ILE A 20 -13.97 15.61 -20.12
C ILE A 20 -14.61 16.25 -21.37
N HIS A 21 -15.93 16.16 -21.51
CA HIS A 21 -16.66 16.72 -22.64
C HIS A 21 -16.98 18.21 -22.49
N SER A 22 -16.77 18.80 -21.32
CA SER A 22 -17.04 20.21 -21.11
C SER A 22 -16.08 21.09 -21.94
N THR A 23 -16.64 22.02 -22.70
CA THR A 23 -15.89 22.97 -23.54
C THR A 23 -15.39 24.20 -22.78
N GLY A 24 -15.73 24.31 -21.53
CA GLY A 24 -15.34 25.41 -20.65
C GLY A 24 -14.78 24.94 -19.33
N THR A 25 -14.18 25.84 -18.57
CA THR A 25 -13.94 25.61 -17.15
C THR A 25 -15.28 25.34 -16.49
N VAL A 26 -15.38 24.33 -15.65
CA VAL A 26 -16.63 23.87 -15.01
C VAL A 26 -17.44 24.99 -14.37
N ASN A 27 -16.80 26.13 -14.08
CA ASN A 27 -17.40 27.30 -13.44
C ASN A 27 -17.57 28.51 -14.35
N ASN A 28 -17.38 28.43 -15.65
CA ASN A 28 -17.45 29.59 -16.59
C ASN A 28 -16.61 30.81 -16.17
N THR A 29 -15.63 30.62 -15.27
CA THR A 29 -14.82 31.73 -14.73
C THR A 29 -13.55 32.00 -15.53
N GLY A 30 -13.24 31.18 -16.52
CA GLY A 30 -11.96 31.22 -17.26
C GLY A 30 -10.71 30.90 -16.43
N LYS A 31 -10.88 30.52 -15.15
CA LYS A 31 -9.76 30.18 -14.26
C LYS A 31 -9.46 28.67 -14.29
N PRO A 32 -8.19 28.27 -14.11
CA PRO A 32 -7.84 26.87 -14.00
C PRO A 32 -8.57 26.18 -12.85
N THR A 33 -9.11 25.00 -13.10
CA THR A 33 -9.76 24.16 -12.11
C THR A 33 -8.94 22.89 -11.88
N ILE A 34 -8.77 22.49 -10.63
CA ILE A 34 -8.18 21.21 -10.27
C ILE A 34 -9.33 20.23 -10.01
N THR A 35 -9.39 19.19 -10.82
CA THR A 35 -10.37 18.11 -10.65
C THR A 35 -9.69 16.91 -10.03
N VAL A 36 -10.22 16.42 -8.90
CA VAL A 36 -9.69 15.24 -8.20
C VAL A 36 -10.62 14.05 -8.44
N VAL A 37 -10.08 12.97 -8.98
CA VAL A 37 -10.84 11.78 -9.36
C VAL A 37 -10.20 10.53 -8.79
N ASN A 38 -10.98 9.72 -8.06
CA ASN A 38 -10.53 8.39 -7.63
C ASN A 38 -10.89 7.35 -8.71
N ILE A 39 -9.91 7.00 -9.53
CA ILE A 39 -10.08 6.09 -10.66
C ILE A 39 -10.46 4.65 -10.28
N GLN A 40 -10.16 4.21 -9.06
CA GLN A 40 -10.51 2.86 -8.59
C GLN A 40 -12.02 2.67 -8.43
N LYS A 41 -12.78 3.76 -8.35
CA LYS A 41 -14.25 3.73 -8.34
C LYS A 41 -14.85 3.46 -9.73
N PHE A 42 -14.06 3.61 -10.80
CA PHE A 42 -14.50 3.34 -12.16
C PHE A 42 -14.18 1.89 -12.50
N SER A 43 -15.20 1.03 -12.52
CA SER A 43 -15.06 -0.35 -12.95
C SER A 43 -14.52 -0.46 -14.38
N LYS A 44 -14.00 -1.63 -14.73
CA LYS A 44 -13.30 -1.96 -15.99
C LYS A 44 -14.08 -1.64 -17.29
N GLU A 45 -15.32 -1.21 -17.21
CA GLU A 45 -16.18 -0.95 -18.36
C GLU A 45 -16.00 0.49 -18.86
N SER A 46 -15.34 0.55 -19.99
CA SER A 46 -15.37 1.59 -21.04
C SER A 46 -15.78 3.03 -20.67
N ILE A 47 -14.79 3.83 -20.32
CA ILE A 47 -14.76 5.26 -20.69
C ILE A 47 -14.64 5.37 -22.22
N ALA A 48 -14.34 4.29 -22.90
CA ALA A 48 -13.69 4.11 -24.17
C ALA A 48 -14.59 4.07 -25.39
N LYS A 49 -15.68 4.78 -25.49
CA LYS A 49 -16.34 4.87 -26.80
C LYS A 49 -17.01 6.21 -27.10
N GLN A 50 -16.59 7.28 -26.50
CA GLN A 50 -17.08 8.58 -26.91
C GLN A 50 -15.95 9.35 -27.59
N SER A 51 -16.11 9.57 -28.88
CA SER A 51 -15.16 10.25 -29.77
C SER A 51 -15.09 11.76 -29.61
N ASP A 52 -15.95 12.33 -28.79
CA ASP A 52 -16.10 13.79 -28.69
C ASP A 52 -15.56 14.28 -27.35
N TYR A 53 -14.33 14.75 -27.34
CA TYR A 53 -13.76 15.52 -26.23
C TYR A 53 -13.56 16.99 -26.65
N ALA A 54 -13.55 17.88 -25.67
CA ALA A 54 -13.39 19.32 -25.96
C ALA A 54 -11.96 19.61 -26.40
N VAL A 55 -11.75 19.77 -27.68
CA VAL A 55 -10.45 20.01 -28.33
C VAL A 55 -9.81 21.33 -27.88
N ASN A 56 -10.60 22.30 -27.45
CA ASN A 56 -10.14 23.65 -27.08
C ASN A 56 -9.68 23.78 -25.62
N VAL A 57 -9.68 22.68 -24.86
CA VAL A 57 -9.26 22.68 -23.44
C VAL A 57 -8.02 21.82 -23.28
N GLN A 58 -6.89 22.43 -22.92
CA GLN A 58 -5.70 21.69 -22.56
C GLN A 58 -5.89 21.05 -21.18
N ARG A 59 -5.82 19.73 -21.13
CA ARG A 59 -5.86 18.96 -19.89
C ARG A 59 -4.48 18.44 -19.51
N ILE A 60 -4.21 18.48 -18.22
CA ILE A 60 -2.99 17.91 -17.64
C ILE A 60 -3.45 16.92 -16.58
N TYR A 61 -3.14 15.64 -16.77
CA TYR A 61 -3.44 14.58 -15.81
C TYR A 61 -2.22 14.28 -14.97
N PHE A 62 -2.36 14.45 -13.66
CA PHE A 62 -1.42 13.94 -12.66
C PHE A 62 -1.91 12.57 -12.19
N LEU A 63 -1.18 11.53 -12.57
CA LEU A 63 -1.54 10.14 -12.30
C LEU A 63 -0.75 9.67 -11.08
N ASP A 64 -1.37 9.78 -9.91
CA ASP A 64 -0.75 9.36 -8.65
C ASP A 64 -0.75 7.84 -8.52
N GLU A 65 0.26 7.28 -7.86
CA GLU A 65 0.50 5.85 -7.72
C GLU A 65 0.41 5.10 -9.08
N ALA A 66 1.06 5.67 -10.09
CA ALA A 66 0.94 5.24 -11.49
C ALA A 66 1.34 3.78 -11.74
N HIS A 67 2.03 3.14 -10.80
CA HIS A 67 2.36 1.72 -10.86
C HIS A 67 1.17 0.77 -10.65
N ARG A 68 0.06 1.26 -10.03
CA ARG A 68 -1.04 0.38 -9.59
C ARG A 68 -2.08 0.07 -10.65
N SER A 69 -2.45 1.05 -11.46
CA SER A 69 -3.67 0.95 -12.28
C SER A 69 -3.43 1.16 -13.77
N TYR A 70 -2.19 1.39 -14.16
CA TYR A 70 -1.85 1.83 -15.51
C TYR A 70 -1.10 0.76 -16.30
N LYS A 71 -1.64 -0.45 -16.34
CA LYS A 71 -1.12 -1.49 -17.25
C LYS A 71 -1.39 -1.08 -18.69
N PRO A 72 -0.46 -1.29 -19.65
CA PRO A 72 -0.66 -0.93 -21.06
C PRO A 72 -1.86 -1.61 -21.71
N THR A 73 -2.18 -2.82 -21.23
CA THR A 73 -3.34 -3.60 -21.63
C THR A 73 -4.55 -3.39 -20.71
N GLY A 74 -4.39 -2.58 -19.66
CA GLY A 74 -5.44 -2.24 -18.72
C GLY A 74 -6.42 -1.27 -19.34
N SER A 75 -7.71 -1.55 -19.21
CA SER A 75 -8.78 -0.79 -19.81
C SER A 75 -8.78 0.70 -19.45
N PHE A 76 -8.34 1.06 -18.22
CA PHE A 76 -8.42 2.46 -17.76
C PHE A 76 -7.43 3.39 -18.47
N LEU A 77 -6.13 3.07 -18.48
CA LEU A 77 -5.14 3.94 -19.15
C LEU A 77 -5.37 4.01 -20.65
N ALA A 78 -5.64 2.86 -21.30
CA ALA A 78 -5.94 2.83 -22.71
C ALA A 78 -7.18 3.66 -23.03
N ASN A 79 -8.18 3.63 -22.18
CA ASN A 79 -9.40 4.40 -22.32
C ASN A 79 -9.15 5.90 -22.09
N LEU A 80 -8.36 6.27 -21.10
CA LEU A 80 -7.99 7.67 -20.83
C LEU A 80 -7.19 8.25 -22.01
N LEU A 81 -6.20 7.50 -22.52
CA LEU A 81 -5.38 7.88 -23.68
C LEU A 81 -6.20 8.01 -24.97
N SER A 82 -7.22 7.16 -25.13
CA SER A 82 -8.11 7.24 -26.31
C SER A 82 -9.17 8.31 -26.18
N SER A 83 -9.55 8.68 -24.95
CA SER A 83 -10.57 9.72 -24.69
C SER A 83 -10.03 11.13 -24.81
N ASP A 84 -8.73 11.34 -24.53
CA ASP A 84 -8.11 12.66 -24.60
C ASP A 84 -6.67 12.52 -25.13
N ARG A 85 -6.53 12.54 -26.44
CA ARG A 85 -5.23 12.30 -27.12
C ARG A 85 -4.26 13.44 -27.01
N GLU A 86 -4.75 14.66 -26.76
CA GLU A 86 -3.95 15.88 -26.65
C GLU A 86 -3.59 16.20 -25.19
N ALA A 87 -4.01 15.37 -24.25
CA ALA A 87 -3.71 15.59 -22.84
C ALA A 87 -2.23 15.34 -22.53
N VAL A 88 -1.69 16.18 -21.66
CA VAL A 88 -0.38 15.94 -21.04
C VAL A 88 -0.57 15.02 -19.84
N MET A 89 0.16 13.91 -19.80
CA MET A 89 0.11 12.95 -18.69
C MET A 89 1.41 12.95 -17.91
N ILE A 90 1.32 13.21 -16.61
CA ILE A 90 2.44 13.23 -15.68
C ILE A 90 2.20 12.13 -14.65
N ALA A 91 3.01 11.07 -14.72
CA ALA A 91 2.94 9.94 -13.80
C ALA A 91 3.80 10.21 -12.56
N LEU A 92 3.23 10.02 -11.38
CA LEU A 92 3.87 10.11 -10.09
C LEU A 92 3.90 8.72 -9.44
N THR A 93 5.04 8.28 -8.96
CA THR A 93 5.16 7.01 -8.23
C THR A 93 6.46 6.95 -7.44
N GLY A 94 6.37 6.46 -6.21
CA GLY A 94 7.54 6.11 -5.40
C GLY A 94 8.20 4.80 -5.86
N THR A 95 7.47 3.95 -6.60
CA THR A 95 7.89 2.60 -6.99
C THR A 95 7.59 2.34 -8.48
N PRO A 96 8.38 2.93 -9.41
CA PRO A 96 8.17 2.71 -10.83
C PRO A 96 8.32 1.23 -11.20
N LEU A 97 7.46 0.76 -12.09
CA LEU A 97 7.55 -0.61 -12.59
C LEU A 97 8.78 -0.76 -13.50
N ILE A 98 9.64 -1.69 -13.14
CA ILE A 98 10.83 -2.06 -13.90
C ILE A 98 10.81 -3.59 -14.00
N GLY A 99 10.53 -4.15 -15.18
CA GLY A 99 10.69 -5.60 -15.30
C GLY A 99 9.72 -6.37 -16.18
N THR A 100 9.65 -7.66 -15.93
CA THR A 100 8.92 -8.66 -16.69
C THR A 100 7.42 -8.55 -16.47
N ILE A 101 6.64 -8.64 -17.55
CA ILE A 101 5.18 -8.77 -17.46
C ILE A 101 4.84 -10.22 -17.12
N TYR A 102 3.92 -10.38 -16.16
CA TYR A 102 3.34 -11.66 -15.80
C TYR A 102 1.90 -11.74 -16.32
N ASP A 103 1.48 -12.94 -16.72
CA ASP A 103 0.08 -13.23 -17.07
C ASP A 103 -0.79 -13.28 -15.81
N ASP A 104 -2.10 -13.55 -16.00
CA ASP A 104 -3.06 -13.63 -14.91
C ASP A 104 -2.79 -14.82 -13.95
N ASP A 105 -2.02 -15.81 -14.40
CA ASP A 105 -1.58 -16.97 -13.60
C ASP A 105 -0.22 -16.74 -12.91
N GLY A 106 0.35 -15.53 -13.04
CA GLY A 106 1.65 -15.19 -12.44
C GLY A 106 2.87 -15.76 -13.15
N LYS A 107 2.73 -16.19 -14.42
CA LYS A 107 3.86 -16.66 -15.24
C LYS A 107 4.44 -15.51 -16.07
N PRO A 108 5.77 -15.40 -16.18
CA PRO A 108 6.38 -14.36 -16.98
C PRO A 108 6.08 -14.54 -18.46
N ILE A 109 5.53 -13.50 -19.09
CA ILE A 109 5.28 -13.50 -20.53
C ILE A 109 6.62 -13.26 -21.24
N ALA A 110 7.11 -14.26 -21.94
CA ALA A 110 8.38 -14.21 -22.65
C ALA A 110 8.43 -13.02 -23.64
N GLY A 111 9.50 -12.22 -23.56
CA GLY A 111 9.76 -11.12 -24.48
C GLY A 111 8.99 -9.82 -24.22
N LYS A 112 8.05 -9.77 -23.31
CA LYS A 112 7.35 -8.53 -22.93
C LYS A 112 7.90 -8.00 -21.61
N LYS A 113 8.64 -6.90 -21.68
CA LYS A 113 9.03 -6.11 -20.52
C LYS A 113 8.11 -4.90 -20.43
N TYR A 114 7.48 -4.73 -19.29
CA TYR A 114 6.73 -3.54 -18.96
C TYR A 114 7.56 -2.69 -18.02
N ASP A 115 7.88 -1.48 -18.42
CA ASP A 115 8.44 -0.49 -17.53
C ASP A 115 7.65 0.82 -17.63
N SER A 116 7.71 1.61 -16.57
CA SER A 116 7.00 2.88 -16.53
C SER A 116 7.45 3.85 -17.62
N LYS A 117 8.68 3.72 -18.12
CA LYS A 117 9.19 4.55 -19.22
C LYS A 117 8.53 4.23 -20.56
N SER A 118 8.20 2.97 -20.81
CA SER A 118 7.53 2.57 -22.06
C SER A 118 6.13 3.16 -22.20
N VAL A 119 5.51 3.52 -21.08
CA VAL A 119 4.15 4.07 -21.01
C VAL A 119 4.15 5.58 -20.91
N PHE A 120 4.97 6.14 -20.02
CA PHE A 120 4.93 7.54 -19.65
C PHE A 120 6.14 8.34 -20.17
N GLY A 121 7.06 7.69 -20.89
CA GLY A 121 8.28 8.34 -21.38
C GLY A 121 9.38 8.48 -20.34
N ASN A 122 10.31 9.40 -20.59
CA ASN A 122 11.47 9.59 -19.71
C ASN A 122 11.10 10.26 -18.38
N TYR A 123 11.86 9.95 -17.36
CA TYR A 123 11.70 10.59 -16.06
C TYR A 123 12.00 12.10 -16.15
N ILE A 124 11.03 12.91 -15.72
CA ILE A 124 11.19 14.36 -15.57
C ILE A 124 12.05 14.65 -14.33
N HIS A 125 11.81 13.91 -13.25
CA HIS A 125 12.51 14.05 -11.98
C HIS A 125 12.70 12.70 -11.32
N LYS A 126 13.78 12.57 -10.54
CA LYS A 126 14.08 11.38 -9.74
C LYS A 126 14.55 11.82 -8.36
N TYR A 127 13.87 11.29 -7.35
CA TYR A 127 14.21 11.50 -5.96
C TYR A 127 14.37 10.15 -5.27
N TYR A 128 15.60 9.71 -5.12
CA TYR A 128 15.90 8.38 -4.62
C TYR A 128 15.95 8.32 -3.10
N TYR A 129 15.74 7.12 -2.56
CA TYR A 129 15.74 6.80 -1.14
C TYR A 129 16.97 7.31 -0.38
N ASN A 130 18.19 7.14 -0.95
CA ASN A 130 19.42 7.63 -0.35
C ASN A 130 19.43 9.15 -0.20
N ARG A 131 18.86 9.86 -1.17
CA ARG A 131 18.74 11.31 -1.11
C ARG A 131 17.70 11.75 -0.09
N SER A 132 16.57 11.06 -0.05
CA SER A 132 15.50 11.31 0.93
C SER A 132 16.00 11.13 2.37
N ILE A 133 16.85 10.12 2.60
CA ILE A 133 17.51 9.94 3.90
C ILE A 133 18.46 11.09 4.21
N ALA A 134 19.29 11.49 3.25
CA ALA A 134 20.25 12.57 3.43
C ALA A 134 19.56 13.92 3.71
N ASP A 135 18.43 14.16 3.06
CA ASP A 135 17.61 15.36 3.24
C ASP A 135 16.71 15.28 4.51
N GLY A 136 16.72 14.17 5.25
CA GLY A 136 15.97 13.98 6.50
C GLY A 136 14.48 13.68 6.33
N TYR A 137 13.99 13.39 5.13
CA TYR A 137 12.58 13.09 4.87
C TYR A 137 12.22 11.61 5.09
N THR A 138 13.20 10.71 4.99
CA THR A 138 12.98 9.27 5.13
C THR A 138 13.96 8.68 6.14
N LEU A 139 13.47 7.82 7.02
CA LEU A 139 14.31 7.09 7.97
C LEU A 139 15.09 5.98 7.25
N LYS A 140 16.32 5.75 7.70
CA LYS A 140 17.12 4.62 7.23
C LYS A 140 16.48 3.31 7.70
N LEU A 141 16.18 2.43 6.76
CA LEU A 141 15.71 1.09 7.05
C LEU A 141 16.89 0.19 7.48
N ILE A 142 16.72 -0.47 8.60
CA ILE A 142 17.66 -1.47 9.10
C ILE A 142 16.93 -2.80 9.10
N ARG A 143 17.44 -3.76 8.32
CA ARG A 143 16.91 -5.13 8.35
C ARG A 143 17.56 -5.90 9.48
N GLU A 144 16.74 -6.36 10.39
CA GLU A 144 17.14 -7.27 11.47
C GLU A 144 16.64 -8.69 11.16
N GLY A 145 17.49 -9.67 11.37
CA GLY A 145 17.09 -11.07 11.32
C GLY A 145 16.55 -11.54 12.66
N ILE A 146 15.61 -12.48 12.63
CA ILE A 146 15.14 -13.13 13.88
C ILE A 146 16.33 -13.78 14.58
N GLU A 147 16.48 -13.54 15.88
CA GLU A 147 17.52 -14.17 16.70
C GLU A 147 17.49 -15.71 16.55
N THR A 148 18.66 -16.33 16.53
CA THR A 148 18.82 -17.78 16.26
C THR A 148 17.97 -18.65 17.20
N THR A 149 17.85 -18.24 18.46
CA THR A 149 17.04 -18.95 19.47
C THR A 149 15.57 -18.98 19.11
N TYR A 150 14.99 -17.84 18.74
CA TYR A 150 13.61 -17.73 18.31
C TYR A 150 13.36 -18.40 16.97
N LYS A 151 14.32 -18.31 16.03
CA LYS A 151 14.25 -19.04 14.77
C LYS A 151 14.13 -20.53 14.97
N LYS A 152 14.91 -21.11 15.91
CA LYS A 152 14.79 -22.54 16.27
C LYS A 152 13.46 -22.88 16.93
N LYS A 153 12.92 -22.00 17.81
CA LYS A 153 11.59 -22.20 18.41
C LYS A 153 10.49 -22.23 17.36
N LEU A 154 10.51 -21.27 16.41
CA LEU A 154 9.54 -21.20 15.32
C LEU A 154 9.63 -22.43 14.40
N GLN A 155 10.83 -22.85 14.05
CA GLN A 155 11.04 -24.05 13.24
C GLN A 155 10.52 -25.30 13.95
N LYS A 156 10.84 -25.47 15.23
CA LYS A 156 10.33 -26.59 16.05
C LYS A 156 8.82 -26.59 16.14
N ALA A 157 8.19 -25.41 16.31
CA ALA A 157 6.74 -25.30 16.31
C ALA A 157 6.12 -25.78 14.98
N LEU A 158 6.71 -25.43 13.84
CA LEU A 158 6.24 -25.89 12.53
C LEU A 158 6.39 -27.40 12.38
N GLU A 159 7.55 -27.98 12.76
CA GLU A 159 7.77 -29.44 12.73
C GLU A 159 6.78 -30.19 13.61
N GLU A 160 6.49 -29.70 14.82
CA GLU A 160 5.50 -30.30 15.71
C GLU A 160 4.08 -30.23 15.15
N ILE A 161 3.70 -29.13 14.48
CA ILE A 161 2.39 -28.98 13.84
C ILE A 161 2.26 -29.97 12.69
N GLU A 162 3.29 -30.09 11.87
CA GLU A 162 3.33 -31.02 10.73
C GLU A 162 3.21 -32.48 11.18
N MET A 163 3.91 -32.86 12.25
CA MET A 163 3.82 -34.18 12.85
C MET A 163 2.42 -34.49 13.41
N LEU A 164 1.73 -33.51 13.97
CA LEU A 164 0.42 -33.71 14.61
C LEU A 164 -0.74 -33.76 13.62
N LYS A 165 -0.67 -32.97 12.55
CA LYS A 165 -1.80 -32.76 11.64
C LYS A 165 -1.55 -33.20 10.19
N GLY A 166 -0.35 -33.68 9.89
CA GLY A 166 0.05 -34.00 8.51
C GLY A 166 0.30 -32.75 7.66
N SER A 167 0.23 -32.90 6.35
CA SER A 167 0.48 -31.78 5.41
C SER A 167 -0.66 -30.75 5.47
N LEU A 168 -0.44 -29.66 6.19
CA LEU A 168 -1.34 -28.51 6.24
C LEU A 168 -0.97 -27.47 5.19
N ASP A 169 -1.92 -26.63 4.78
CA ASP A 169 -1.62 -25.43 4.03
C ASP A 169 -0.75 -24.48 4.90
N LYS A 170 0.18 -23.79 4.25
CA LYS A 170 1.10 -22.84 4.93
C LYS A 170 0.34 -21.80 5.75
N LYS A 171 -0.81 -21.33 5.29
CA LYS A 171 -1.64 -20.35 6.00
C LYS A 171 -2.15 -20.90 7.33
N GLU A 172 -2.60 -22.16 7.32
CA GLU A 172 -3.07 -22.85 8.53
C GLU A 172 -1.91 -23.08 9.51
N MET A 173 -0.74 -23.43 9.02
CA MET A 173 0.46 -23.60 9.86
C MET A 173 0.86 -22.29 10.55
N TYR A 174 0.88 -21.19 9.83
CA TYR A 174 1.25 -19.88 10.37
C TYR A 174 0.18 -19.26 11.28
N ALA A 175 -1.07 -19.66 11.16
CA ALA A 175 -2.15 -19.27 12.06
C ALA A 175 -2.30 -20.21 13.29
N HIS A 176 -1.55 -21.32 13.34
CA HIS A 176 -1.66 -22.30 14.40
C HIS A 176 -1.17 -21.73 15.75
N PRO A 177 -1.89 -21.96 16.89
CA PRO A 177 -1.54 -21.38 18.18
C PRO A 177 -0.08 -21.55 18.62
N LYS A 178 0.50 -22.76 18.43
CA LYS A 178 1.91 -23.00 18.76
C LYS A 178 2.88 -22.09 18.01
N TYR A 179 2.65 -21.85 16.73
CA TYR A 179 3.48 -20.95 15.93
C TYR A 179 3.26 -19.49 16.33
N VAL A 180 1.99 -19.10 16.47
CA VAL A 180 1.60 -17.74 16.85
C VAL A 180 2.17 -17.37 18.21
N SER A 181 2.08 -18.23 19.21
CA SER A 181 2.62 -17.97 20.54
C SER A 181 4.13 -17.75 20.51
N ALA A 182 4.90 -18.61 19.81
CA ALA A 182 6.35 -18.43 19.65
C ALA A 182 6.71 -17.15 18.88
N LEU A 183 5.89 -16.76 17.89
CA LEU A 183 6.10 -15.54 17.12
C LEU A 183 5.81 -14.29 17.94
N VAL A 184 4.72 -14.28 18.70
CA VAL A 184 4.33 -13.14 19.56
C VAL A 184 5.32 -12.96 20.70
N GLU A 185 5.82 -14.06 21.30
CA GLU A 185 6.89 -14.01 22.30
C GLU A 185 8.13 -13.30 21.74
N TYR A 186 8.55 -13.65 20.52
CA TYR A 186 9.67 -12.97 19.86
C TYR A 186 9.39 -11.48 19.62
N ILE A 187 8.24 -11.17 19.02
CA ILE A 187 7.87 -9.80 18.66
C ILE A 187 7.85 -8.90 19.91
N THR A 188 7.24 -9.36 20.98
CA THR A 188 7.10 -8.58 22.20
C THR A 188 8.42 -8.39 22.96
N ASP A 189 9.30 -9.40 22.95
CA ASP A 189 10.64 -9.28 23.53
C ASP A 189 11.53 -8.33 22.72
N ASP A 190 11.53 -8.45 21.39
CA ASP A 190 12.27 -7.56 20.50
C ASP A 190 11.75 -6.10 20.58
N PHE A 191 10.45 -5.93 20.67
CA PHE A 191 9.83 -4.62 20.81
C PHE A 191 10.22 -3.94 22.14
N ARG A 192 10.19 -4.70 23.25
CA ARG A 192 10.66 -4.23 24.54
C ARG A 192 12.14 -3.83 24.50
N LYS A 193 13.00 -4.70 23.94
CA LYS A 193 14.43 -4.42 23.78
C LYS A 193 14.66 -3.16 22.94
N SER A 194 13.87 -2.95 21.89
CA SER A 194 13.99 -1.78 21.03
C SER A 194 13.61 -0.48 21.75
N ARG A 195 12.53 -0.46 22.54
CA ARG A 195 12.17 0.69 23.36
C ARG A 195 13.27 1.06 24.35
N ILE A 196 13.83 0.05 25.01
CA ILE A 196 14.96 0.25 25.95
C ILE A 196 16.20 0.79 25.22
N ALA A 197 16.59 0.14 24.11
CA ALA A 197 17.79 0.53 23.39
C ALA A 197 17.72 1.94 22.78
N MET A 198 16.54 2.36 22.36
CA MET A 198 16.31 3.70 21.82
C MET A 198 15.92 4.72 22.89
N ASN A 199 15.73 4.28 24.12
CA ASN A 199 15.20 5.10 25.23
C ASN A 199 13.92 5.88 24.82
N ASP A 200 13.01 5.19 24.13
CA ASP A 200 11.80 5.79 23.53
C ASP A 200 10.59 4.85 23.69
N GLU A 201 9.78 5.11 24.69
CA GLU A 201 8.54 4.37 24.94
C GLU A 201 7.43 4.70 23.93
N SER A 202 7.58 5.76 23.14
CA SER A 202 6.59 6.15 22.13
C SER A 202 6.65 5.32 20.86
N ILE A 203 7.66 4.46 20.69
CA ILE A 203 7.79 3.58 19.53
C ILE A 203 6.54 2.73 19.35
N GLY A 204 6.02 2.70 18.13
CA GLY A 204 4.96 1.80 17.70
C GLY A 204 5.47 0.71 16.76
N GLY A 205 4.78 -0.41 16.72
CA GLY A 205 5.07 -1.54 15.85
C GLY A 205 3.92 -1.87 14.89
N MET A 206 4.25 -2.42 13.73
CA MET A 206 3.27 -3.00 12.82
C MET A 206 3.65 -4.45 12.52
N ILE A 207 2.67 -5.34 12.61
CA ILE A 207 2.84 -6.77 12.33
C ILE A 207 2.08 -7.08 11.04
N VAL A 208 2.81 -7.38 9.98
CA VAL A 208 2.26 -7.72 8.67
C VAL A 208 2.11 -9.25 8.58
N CYS A 209 0.89 -9.72 8.58
CA CYS A 209 0.56 -11.15 8.63
C CYS A 209 0.48 -11.78 7.24
N ASP A 210 0.59 -13.11 7.20
CA ASP A 210 0.48 -13.90 5.97
C ASP A 210 -0.98 -14.12 5.53
N SER A 211 -1.90 -14.12 6.49
CA SER A 211 -3.34 -14.29 6.26
C SER A 211 -4.17 -13.52 7.29
N SER A 212 -5.47 -13.40 7.03
CA SER A 212 -6.44 -12.83 7.98
C SER A 212 -6.57 -13.70 9.24
N GLU A 213 -6.48 -15.01 9.09
CA GLU A 213 -6.53 -15.99 10.18
C GLU A 213 -5.32 -15.81 11.11
N GLN A 214 -4.11 -15.67 10.55
CA GLN A 214 -2.91 -15.39 11.33
C GLN A 214 -3.02 -14.04 12.05
N ALA A 215 -3.55 -13.01 11.38
CA ALA A 215 -3.72 -11.70 11.99
C ALA A 215 -4.66 -11.74 13.21
N ARG A 216 -5.78 -12.46 13.10
CA ARG A 216 -6.71 -12.67 14.21
C ARG A 216 -6.05 -13.43 15.36
N ALA A 217 -5.33 -14.50 15.04
CA ALA A 217 -4.66 -15.32 16.06
C ALA A 217 -3.55 -14.52 16.80
N ILE A 218 -2.76 -13.73 16.07
CA ILE A 218 -1.74 -12.85 16.68
C ILE A 218 -2.40 -11.77 17.54
N PHE A 219 -3.49 -11.17 17.09
CA PHE A 219 -4.21 -10.16 17.85
C PHE A 219 -4.77 -10.72 19.16
N GLU A 220 -5.34 -11.92 19.14
CA GLU A 220 -5.82 -12.59 20.36
C GLU A 220 -4.67 -12.94 21.32
N GLU A 221 -3.55 -13.45 20.82
CA GLU A 221 -2.38 -13.79 21.62
C GLU A 221 -1.77 -12.55 22.28
N LEU A 222 -1.74 -11.40 21.58
CA LEU A 222 -1.23 -10.15 22.13
C LEU A 222 -1.98 -9.66 23.36
N LYS A 223 -3.25 -10.05 23.57
CA LYS A 223 -4.01 -9.71 24.77
C LYS A 223 -3.41 -10.26 26.05
N SER A 224 -2.55 -11.28 25.95
CA SER A 224 -1.81 -11.86 27.10
C SER A 224 -0.55 -11.09 27.45
N TYR A 225 -0.23 -10.04 26.69
CA TYR A 225 0.97 -9.21 26.88
C TYR A 225 0.60 -7.77 27.29
N PRO A 226 1.50 -7.02 27.93
CA PRO A 226 1.22 -5.67 28.42
C PRO A 226 1.29 -4.61 27.30
N TYR A 227 0.80 -4.94 26.10
CA TYR A 227 0.79 -4.05 24.95
C TYR A 227 -0.62 -3.93 24.38
N SER A 228 -0.97 -2.71 24.02
CA SER A 228 -2.21 -2.44 23.30
C SER A 228 -2.07 -2.74 21.80
N ALA A 229 -3.06 -3.38 21.22
CA ALA A 229 -3.05 -3.71 19.80
C ALA A 229 -4.38 -3.38 19.11
N ALA A 230 -4.34 -3.08 17.83
CA ALA A 230 -5.52 -3.01 16.98
C ALA A 230 -5.36 -3.93 15.76
N LEU A 231 -6.44 -4.63 15.44
CA LEU A 231 -6.55 -5.48 14.26
C LEU A 231 -7.12 -4.67 13.10
N ILE A 232 -6.37 -4.56 11.99
CA ILE A 232 -6.78 -3.80 10.81
C ILE A 232 -6.93 -4.76 9.63
N LEU A 233 -8.16 -5.20 9.41
CA LEU A 233 -8.56 -6.05 8.29
C LEU A 233 -9.69 -5.38 7.51
N HIS A 234 -9.87 -5.82 6.26
CA HIS A 234 -10.94 -5.29 5.42
C HIS A 234 -12.33 -5.67 5.96
N ASP A 235 -12.44 -6.83 6.58
CA ASP A 235 -13.69 -7.48 7.02
C ASP A 235 -13.87 -7.52 8.56
N ALA A 236 -12.94 -6.95 9.34
CA ALA A 236 -13.01 -7.00 10.80
C ALA A 236 -13.88 -5.88 11.40
N ASP A 237 -13.71 -4.66 10.91
CA ASP A 237 -14.36 -3.47 11.44
C ASP A 237 -14.93 -2.61 10.31
N ASP A 238 -15.86 -1.72 10.66
CA ASP A 238 -16.30 -0.68 9.75
C ASP A 238 -15.18 0.35 9.47
N LYS A 239 -15.44 1.24 8.53
CA LYS A 239 -14.45 2.23 8.09
C LYS A 239 -14.11 3.25 9.19
N GLU A 240 -15.06 3.59 10.03
CA GLU A 240 -14.91 4.59 11.10
C GLU A 240 -14.05 4.03 12.23
N THR A 241 -14.38 2.85 12.74
CA THR A 241 -13.60 2.13 13.76
C THR A 241 -12.15 1.91 13.33
N ARG A 242 -11.93 1.52 12.06
CA ARG A 242 -10.55 1.39 11.54
C ARG A 242 -9.80 2.72 11.55
N LYS A 243 -10.46 3.81 11.19
CA LYS A 243 -9.87 5.14 11.22
C LYS A 243 -9.50 5.54 12.66
N ASP A 244 -10.40 5.31 13.60
CA ASP A 244 -10.18 5.61 15.01
C ASP A 244 -9.00 4.81 15.60
N ASN A 245 -8.90 3.53 15.26
CA ASN A 245 -7.78 2.67 15.65
C ASN A 245 -6.44 3.18 15.07
N ILE A 246 -6.43 3.62 13.82
CA ILE A 246 -5.25 4.22 13.17
C ILE A 246 -4.87 5.53 13.86
N ASP A 247 -5.83 6.38 14.15
CA ASP A 247 -5.59 7.65 14.83
C ASP A 247 -5.12 7.44 16.27
N ALA A 248 -5.66 6.44 16.96
CA ALA A 248 -5.21 6.02 18.29
C ALA A 248 -3.76 5.51 18.25
N PHE A 249 -3.39 4.71 17.24
CA PHE A 249 -2.00 4.32 17.03
C PHE A 249 -1.10 5.54 16.81
N LYS A 250 -1.49 6.46 15.93
CA LYS A 250 -0.71 7.69 15.67
C LYS A 250 -0.52 8.55 16.92
N LYS A 251 -1.51 8.58 17.82
CA LYS A 251 -1.46 9.29 19.12
C LYS A 251 -0.66 8.57 20.19
N GLY A 252 -0.34 7.30 20.02
CA GLY A 252 0.44 6.51 20.97
C GLY A 252 -0.37 5.72 21.99
N THR A 253 -1.69 5.65 21.88
CA THR A 253 -2.56 4.86 22.75
C THR A 253 -2.64 3.38 22.36
N ILE A 254 -2.21 3.05 21.13
CA ILE A 254 -2.06 1.68 20.64
C ILE A 254 -0.61 1.45 20.28
N ASP A 255 -0.04 0.33 20.76
CA ASP A 255 1.36 -0.05 20.54
C ASP A 255 1.58 -0.77 19.23
N PHE A 256 0.65 -1.68 18.86
CA PHE A 256 0.75 -2.49 17.66
C PHE A 256 -0.44 -2.34 16.73
N LEU A 257 -0.16 -2.25 15.43
CA LEU A 257 -1.13 -2.53 14.37
C LEU A 257 -0.88 -3.93 13.82
N VAL A 258 -1.89 -4.79 13.87
CA VAL A 258 -1.86 -6.13 13.27
C VAL A 258 -2.62 -6.07 11.96
N VAL A 259 -1.94 -6.31 10.84
CA VAL A 259 -2.48 -6.03 9.50
C VAL A 259 -2.32 -7.21 8.54
N TYR A 260 -3.25 -7.31 7.60
CA TYR A 260 -3.12 -8.17 6.42
C TYR A 260 -3.63 -7.43 5.18
N ASN A 261 -2.77 -7.25 4.17
CA ASN A 261 -3.06 -6.54 2.91
C ASN A 261 -3.61 -5.11 3.06
N MET A 262 -3.47 -4.50 4.23
CA MET A 262 -3.88 -3.13 4.51
C MET A 262 -2.71 -2.32 5.09
N LEU A 263 -2.74 -1.01 4.94
CA LEU A 263 -1.74 -0.06 5.43
C LEU A 263 -0.30 -0.29 4.91
N LEU A 264 -0.14 -1.12 3.88
CA LEU A 264 1.18 -1.37 3.28
C LEU A 264 1.63 -0.23 2.37
N THR A 265 0.74 0.71 2.07
CA THR A 265 1.03 1.86 1.20
C THR A 265 0.28 3.08 1.70
N GLY A 266 0.93 4.25 1.62
CA GLY A 266 0.33 5.52 2.02
C GLY A 266 0.02 5.64 3.51
N PHE A 267 0.58 4.77 4.36
CA PHE A 267 0.47 4.87 5.80
C PHE A 267 1.66 5.64 6.36
N ASP A 268 1.38 6.78 6.96
CA ASP A 268 2.39 7.61 7.60
C ASP A 268 2.09 7.74 9.10
N ALA A 269 3.06 7.32 9.91
CA ALA A 269 3.04 7.45 11.36
C ALA A 269 4.48 7.58 11.88
N PRO A 270 4.92 8.75 12.33
CA PRO A 270 6.31 8.99 12.78
C PRO A 270 6.79 8.05 13.87
N ARG A 271 5.87 7.53 14.70
CA ARG A 271 6.17 6.57 15.75
C ARG A 271 6.32 5.12 15.29
N LEU A 272 5.94 4.79 14.05
CA LEU A 272 6.14 3.46 13.49
C LEU A 272 7.62 3.25 13.19
N LYS A 273 8.33 2.59 14.09
CA LYS A 273 9.77 2.32 13.96
C LYS A 273 10.11 0.83 13.90
N LYS A 274 9.14 -0.04 14.17
CA LYS A 274 9.31 -1.50 14.08
C LYS A 274 8.28 -2.10 13.14
N LEU A 275 8.77 -2.79 12.12
CA LEU A 275 7.95 -3.52 11.17
C LEU A 275 8.31 -5.00 11.23
N TYR A 276 7.36 -5.83 11.66
CA TYR A 276 7.50 -7.28 11.74
C TYR A 276 6.82 -7.93 10.55
N LEU A 277 7.60 -8.64 9.74
CA LEU A 277 7.11 -9.30 8.53
C LEU A 277 6.84 -10.77 8.81
N GLY A 278 5.59 -11.13 9.05
CA GLY A 278 5.13 -12.51 9.25
C GLY A 278 5.04 -13.33 7.96
N ARG A 279 5.32 -12.71 6.81
CA ARG A 279 5.34 -13.35 5.50
C ARG A 279 6.53 -12.91 4.67
N VAL A 280 6.87 -13.70 3.66
CA VAL A 280 7.82 -13.29 2.63
C VAL A 280 7.13 -12.28 1.71
N ILE A 281 7.50 -11.02 1.83
CA ILE A 281 7.07 -9.97 0.92
C ILE A 281 8.14 -9.81 -0.15
N LYS A 282 7.77 -9.89 -1.42
CA LYS A 282 8.70 -9.84 -2.56
C LYS A 282 8.46 -8.59 -3.40
N ASP A 283 9.51 -8.19 -4.11
CA ASP A 283 9.50 -7.21 -5.18
C ASP A 283 8.82 -5.88 -4.82
N HIS A 284 7.90 -5.46 -5.64
CA HIS A 284 7.19 -4.21 -5.54
C HIS A 284 6.42 -4.02 -4.22
N ASN A 285 5.80 -5.09 -3.71
CA ASN A 285 5.06 -5.05 -2.45
C ASN A 285 5.98 -4.81 -1.25
N LEU A 286 7.22 -5.31 -1.28
CA LEU A 286 8.20 -5.05 -0.24
C LEU A 286 8.61 -3.56 -0.24
N LEU A 287 8.91 -3.01 -1.40
CA LEU A 287 9.22 -1.58 -1.52
C LEU A 287 8.08 -0.71 -1.01
N GLN A 288 6.83 -1.03 -1.36
CA GLN A 288 5.66 -0.31 -0.89
C GLN A 288 5.44 -0.38 0.63
N ALA A 289 5.75 -1.52 1.25
CA ALA A 289 5.62 -1.67 2.70
C ALA A 289 6.73 -0.94 3.47
N LEU A 290 7.81 -0.56 2.80
CA LEU A 290 9.00 0.06 3.38
C LEU A 290 9.13 1.56 3.06
N THR A 291 8.35 2.08 2.12
CA THR A 291 8.33 3.50 1.72
C THR A 291 7.06 4.20 2.16
#